data_cd3c54321d9cc9884594739ae23b0eb5
#
_entry.id   cd3c54321d9cc9884594739ae23b0eb5
#
_cell.length_a   1.000
_cell.length_b   1.000
_cell.length_c   1.000
_cell.angle_alpha   90.00
_cell.angle_beta   90.00
_cell.angle_gamma   90.00
#
_symmetry.space_group_name_H-M   'P 1'
#
loop_
_entity.id
_entity.type
_entity.pdbx_description
1 polymer ?
#
loop_
_entity_poly.entity_id
_entity_poly.type
_entity_poly.pdbx_seq_one_letter_code
_entity_poly.pdbx_strand_id
1 'polypeptide(L)' 'MTEHSAFALQHILSHKQLQSVYQPIISLQQRCIHAWEALSRGPHDSALHSPIALFSAAREHGQLVELEKLSREKAISGF' A
#
# COMPACT_ATOMS: atom_id res chain seq x y z
N MET A 1 18.35 2.83 4.14
CA MET A 1 17.49 1.76 4.61
C MET A 1 18.29 0.59 5.10
N THR A 2 17.78 -0.12 6.03
CA THR A 2 18.48 -1.18 6.74
C THR A 2 18.00 -2.56 6.26
N GLU A 3 18.73 -3.60 6.68
CA GLU A 3 18.30 -4.98 6.45
C GLU A 3 16.93 -5.26 7.04
N HIS A 4 16.55 -4.58 8.13
CA HIS A 4 15.24 -4.71 8.75
C HIS A 4 14.12 -4.36 7.78
N SER A 5 14.29 -3.32 6.96
CA SER A 5 13.25 -2.96 6.00
C SER A 5 13.17 -3.97 4.86
N ALA A 6 14.28 -4.60 4.47
CA ALA A 6 14.27 -5.66 3.49
C ALA A 6 13.50 -6.88 4.00
N PHE A 7 13.75 -7.30 5.23
CA PHE A 7 13.03 -8.41 5.86
C PHE A 7 11.55 -8.10 6.03
N ALA A 8 11.24 -6.90 6.53
CA ALA A 8 9.86 -6.49 6.72
C ALA A 8 9.09 -6.49 5.40
N LEU A 9 9.70 -5.96 4.35
CA LEU A 9 9.09 -5.94 3.03
C LEU A 9 8.89 -7.34 2.48
N GLN A 10 9.90 -8.20 2.60
CA GLN A 10 9.81 -9.58 2.13
C GLN A 10 8.69 -10.33 2.84
N HIS A 11 8.56 -10.14 4.14
CA HIS A 11 7.51 -10.76 4.93
C HIS A 11 6.12 -10.29 4.49
N ILE A 12 5.97 -8.99 4.28
CA ILE A 12 4.71 -8.39 3.81
C ILE A 12 4.32 -8.99 2.45
N LEU A 13 5.26 -9.05 1.52
CA LEU A 13 4.98 -9.56 0.18
C LEU A 13 4.69 -11.06 0.19
N SER A 14 5.45 -11.84 0.97
CA SER A 14 5.27 -13.30 1.03
C SER A 14 3.94 -13.70 1.65
N HIS A 15 3.50 -12.97 2.66
CA HIS A 15 2.28 -13.27 3.40
C HIS A 15 1.10 -12.40 2.95
N LYS A 16 1.30 -11.57 1.94
CA LYS A 16 0.26 -10.67 1.40
C LYS A 16 -0.38 -9.80 2.48
N GLN A 17 0.44 -9.28 3.39
CA GLN A 17 0.00 -8.50 4.53
C GLN A 17 -0.16 -7.01 4.20
N LEU A 18 -0.89 -6.74 3.14
CA LEU A 18 -1.15 -5.38 2.69
C LEU A 18 -2.64 -5.09 2.85
N GLN A 19 -2.96 -3.93 3.39
CA GLN A 19 -4.34 -3.47 3.50
C GLN A 19 -4.59 -2.34 2.53
N SER A 20 -5.81 -2.30 1.98
CA SER A 20 -6.28 -1.15 1.23
C SER A 20 -7.17 -0.30 2.12
N VAL A 21 -6.87 0.98 2.19
CA VAL A 21 -7.69 1.97 2.86
C VAL A 21 -8.30 2.84 1.78
N TYR A 22 -9.61 3.05 1.84
CA TYR A 22 -10.32 3.75 0.79
C TYR A 22 -10.66 5.15 1.26
N GLN A 23 -10.34 6.15 0.41
CA GLN A 23 -10.66 7.54 0.69
C GLN A 23 -11.56 8.09 -0.41
N PRO A 24 -12.59 8.86 -0.07
CA PRO A 24 -13.45 9.47 -1.07
C PRO A 24 -12.75 10.64 -1.76
N ILE A 25 -12.91 10.71 -3.07
CA ILE A 25 -12.52 11.88 -3.86
C ILE A 25 -13.78 12.72 -4.06
N ILE A 26 -13.81 13.88 -3.45
CA ILE A 26 -15.01 14.70 -3.43
C ILE A 26 -14.93 15.76 -4.52
N SER A 27 -16.00 15.86 -5.31
CA SER A 27 -16.16 16.94 -6.27
C SER A 27 -16.73 18.14 -5.55
N LEU A 28 -15.98 19.23 -5.49
CA LEU A 28 -16.43 20.46 -4.87
C LEU A 28 -17.54 21.14 -5.68
N GLN A 29 -17.51 20.96 -6.99
CA GLN A 29 -18.54 21.54 -7.86
C GLN A 29 -19.88 20.84 -7.70
N GLN A 30 -19.86 19.52 -7.60
CA GLN A 30 -21.08 18.73 -7.55
C GLN A 30 -21.48 18.37 -6.12
N ARG A 31 -20.64 18.65 -5.14
CA ARG A 31 -20.87 18.39 -3.72
C ARG A 31 -21.23 16.94 -3.45
N CYS A 32 -20.56 16.04 -4.13
CA CYS A 32 -20.79 14.60 -3.98
C CYS A 32 -19.48 13.84 -4.06
N ILE A 33 -19.52 12.59 -3.64
CA ILE A 33 -18.39 11.69 -3.79
C ILE A 33 -18.27 11.33 -5.26
N HIS A 34 -17.14 11.70 -5.87
CA HIS A 34 -16.88 11.46 -7.28
C HIS A 34 -16.29 10.05 -7.52
N ALA A 35 -15.40 9.63 -6.63
CA ALA A 35 -14.70 8.36 -6.74
C ALA A 35 -14.12 7.97 -5.39
N TRP A 36 -13.58 6.75 -5.32
CA TRP A 36 -12.85 6.27 -4.15
C TRP A 36 -11.42 5.94 -4.54
N GLU A 37 -10.46 6.36 -3.75
CA GLU A 37 -9.07 6.05 -3.95
C GLU A 37 -8.65 4.94 -2.99
N ALA A 38 -8.03 3.89 -3.52
CA ALA A 38 -7.50 2.80 -2.71
C ALA A 38 -6.04 3.10 -2.39
N LEU A 39 -5.72 3.18 -1.10
CA LEU A 39 -4.39 3.49 -0.62
C LEU A 39 -3.84 2.31 0.17
N SER A 40 -2.64 1.84 -0.19
CA SER A 40 -2.03 0.69 0.46
C SER A 40 -1.38 1.06 1.78
N ARG A 41 -1.51 0.15 2.75
CA ARG A 41 -0.87 0.24 4.06
C ARG A 41 -0.23 -1.09 4.40
N GLY A 42 0.98 -1.06 4.96
CA GLY A 42 1.59 -2.23 5.56
C GLY A 42 0.95 -2.56 6.91
N PRO A 43 1.41 -3.62 7.58
CA PRO A 43 0.88 -3.98 8.90
C PRO A 43 0.98 -2.85 9.90
N HIS A 44 0.00 -2.77 10.77
CA HIS A 44 -0.16 -1.66 11.71
C HIS A 44 1.04 -1.47 12.65
N ASP A 45 1.68 -2.57 13.02
CA ASP A 45 2.82 -2.58 13.93
C ASP A 45 4.17 -2.57 13.20
N SER A 46 4.16 -2.43 11.89
CA SER A 46 5.39 -2.44 11.08
C SER A 46 5.91 -1.03 10.84
N ALA A 47 7.23 -0.91 10.72
CA ALA A 47 7.86 0.32 10.25
C ALA A 47 7.43 0.67 8.82
N LEU A 48 6.92 -0.29 8.07
CA LEU A 48 6.44 -0.10 6.71
C LEU A 48 4.92 0.07 6.64
N HIS A 49 4.29 0.50 7.73
CA HIS A 49 2.86 0.76 7.75
C HIS A 49 2.46 1.88 6.79
N SER A 50 3.21 2.98 6.77
CA SER A 50 2.88 4.11 5.91
C SER A 50 3.23 3.83 4.45
N PRO A 51 2.42 4.31 3.50
CA PRO A 51 2.70 4.06 2.08
C PRO A 51 4.03 4.66 1.62
N ILE A 52 4.45 5.78 2.20
CA ILE A 52 5.74 6.40 1.85
C ILE A 52 6.88 5.47 2.20
N ALA A 53 6.90 4.94 3.44
CA ALA A 53 7.94 4.02 3.88
C ALA A 53 7.88 2.70 3.09
N LEU A 54 6.68 2.19 2.84
CA LEU A 54 6.46 0.94 2.13
C LEU A 54 7.00 1.01 0.69
N PHE A 55 6.61 2.02 -0.06
CA PHE A 55 7.04 2.15 -1.45
C PHE A 55 8.51 2.57 -1.58
N SER A 56 9.04 3.35 -0.62
CA SER A 56 10.46 3.65 -0.57
C SER A 56 11.29 2.39 -0.39
N ALA A 57 10.89 1.52 0.53
CA ALA A 57 11.57 0.23 0.75
C ALA A 57 11.52 -0.64 -0.49
N ALA A 58 10.37 -0.70 -1.15
CA ALA A 58 10.20 -1.50 -2.36
C ALA A 58 11.13 -1.01 -3.49
N ARG A 59 11.21 0.30 -3.66
CA ARG A 59 12.10 0.90 -4.66
C ARG A 59 13.56 0.57 -4.36
N GLU A 60 13.97 0.72 -3.11
CA GLU A 60 15.35 0.49 -2.69
C GLU A 60 15.77 -0.97 -2.84
N HIS A 61 14.86 -1.90 -2.57
CA HIS A 61 15.16 -3.33 -2.61
C HIS A 61 14.73 -4.02 -3.92
N GLY A 62 14.38 -3.25 -4.94
CA GLY A 62 14.05 -3.79 -6.26
C GLY A 62 12.77 -4.60 -6.31
N GLN A 63 11.79 -4.30 -5.44
CA GLN A 63 10.54 -5.04 -5.34
C GLN A 63 9.31 -4.19 -5.61
N LEU A 64 9.48 -3.09 -6.35
CA LEU A 64 8.37 -2.19 -6.62
C LEU A 64 7.26 -2.85 -7.45
N VAL A 65 7.64 -3.65 -8.45
CA VAL A 65 6.66 -4.34 -9.31
C VAL A 65 5.82 -5.31 -8.48
N GLU A 66 6.45 -6.08 -7.61
CA GLU A 66 5.77 -7.03 -6.74
C GLU A 66 4.82 -6.32 -5.79
N LEU A 67 5.24 -5.19 -5.24
CA LEU A 67 4.38 -4.41 -4.35
C LEU A 67 3.19 -3.82 -5.09
N GLU A 68 3.41 -3.29 -6.28
CA GLU A 68 2.33 -2.73 -7.10
C GLU A 68 1.30 -3.79 -7.49
N LYS A 69 1.75 -5.00 -7.83
CA LYS A 69 0.85 -6.11 -8.13
C LYS A 69 -0.01 -6.46 -6.92
N LEU A 70 0.61 -6.60 -5.75
CA LEU A 70 -0.12 -6.91 -4.53
C LEU A 70 -1.10 -5.80 -4.17
N SER A 71 -0.70 -4.55 -4.33
CA SER A 71 -1.57 -3.40 -4.09
C SER A 71 -2.83 -3.46 -4.95
N ARG A 72 -2.67 -3.78 -6.24
CA ARG A 72 -3.82 -3.91 -7.14
C ARG A 72 -4.73 -5.07 -6.75
N GLU A 73 -4.14 -6.22 -6.40
CA GLU A 73 -4.92 -7.39 -5.96
C GLU A 73 -5.76 -7.05 -4.74
N LYS A 74 -5.16 -6.39 -3.74
CA LYS A 74 -5.86 -6.03 -2.51
C LYS A 74 -6.92 -4.98 -2.74
N ALA A 75 -6.66 -4.01 -3.62
CA ALA A 75 -7.64 -2.98 -3.95
C ALA A 75 -8.89 -3.58 -4.60
N ILE A 76 -8.70 -4.54 -5.50
CA ILE A 76 -9.81 -5.20 -6.18
C ILE A 76 -10.57 -6.11 -5.22
N SER A 77 -9.88 -6.92 -4.44
CA SER A 77 -10.53 -7.86 -3.52
C SER A 77 -11.20 -7.17 -2.34
N GLY A 78 -10.79 -5.93 -2.03
CA GLY A 78 -11.39 -5.16 -0.95
C GLY A 78 -12.76 -4.57 -1.28
N PHE A 79 -13.11 -4.54 -2.55
CA PHE A 79 -14.43 -4.12 -2.97
C PHE A 79 -15.39 -5.30 -2.98
#